data_c5bced6f1a119d9174476a380e5cfe15
#
_entry.id   c5bced6f1a119d9174476a380e5cfe15
#
_cell.length_a   1.000
_cell.length_b   1.000
_cell.length_c   1.000
_cell.angle_alpha   90.00
_cell.angle_beta   90.00
_cell.angle_gamma   90.00
#
_symmetry.space_group_name_H-M   'P 1'
#
loop_
_entity.id
_entity.type
_entity.pdbx_description
1 polymer ?
#
loop_
_entity_poly.entity_id
_entity_poly.type
_entity_poly.pdbx_seq_one_letter_code
_entity_poly.pdbx_strand_id
1 'polypeptide(L)'
;MGKKLKVLGIVVGSIALTMAVINIIPPAKVIDENPFISETGLPMIAAHRGGSINDPENTLKAYRNSVANYNIDIVESDVWLTKDNKLIYNHDSKINRTTDVVKMTGEDKDHYVSDYTLDELKNFNFGYNFKDESGNYPYRDLEGLDGADRQKVLKENGLQVVEVGELFNEFYTTKPDLKFIVEIKNGGDQGKTAANILDDLLTNSYPNYKNQLVIGTFHDEIEQDLKENHPTLLRGASTGAAASFVVTQMLKVNIFDSGSFACLQVPMDRKVGPITLKLDKKDYIKRAHRRNIAVQYWTINDEADMRHLIDLGCDSIMTDNPKLLRSVLDSYK
;
A
#
# COMPACT_ATOMS: atom_id res chain seq x y z
N MET A 1 -9.65 -54.65 20.97
CA MET A 1 -9.09 -53.75 19.93
C MET A 1 -10.15 -53.24 18.95
N GLY A 2 -11.10 -54.04 18.47
CA GLY A 2 -12.06 -53.60 17.43
C GLY A 2 -13.02 -52.47 17.78
N LYS A 3 -13.53 -52.35 19.04
CA LYS A 3 -14.48 -51.29 19.41
C LYS A 3 -13.82 -49.89 19.45
N LYS A 4 -12.61 -49.81 20.00
CA LYS A 4 -11.85 -48.53 20.06
C LYS A 4 -11.46 -48.06 18.66
N LEU A 5 -11.11 -48.95 17.74
CA LEU A 5 -10.80 -48.62 16.35
C LEU A 5 -12.01 -48.12 15.57
N LYS A 6 -13.21 -48.73 15.80
CA LYS A 6 -14.46 -48.25 15.19
C LYS A 6 -14.87 -46.88 15.69
N VAL A 7 -14.73 -46.60 17.00
CA VAL A 7 -15.03 -45.27 17.57
C VAL A 7 -14.06 -44.23 17.00
N LEU A 8 -12.77 -44.53 16.93
CA LEU A 8 -11.77 -43.64 16.33
C LEU A 8 -12.10 -43.32 14.85
N GLY A 9 -12.48 -44.38 14.07
CA GLY A 9 -12.89 -44.20 12.68
C GLY A 9 -14.12 -43.30 12.50
N ILE A 10 -15.12 -43.42 13.39
CA ILE A 10 -16.29 -42.53 13.38
C ILE A 10 -15.92 -41.11 13.71
N VAL A 11 -15.09 -40.88 14.74
CA VAL A 11 -14.65 -39.53 15.13
C VAL A 11 -13.85 -38.88 14.01
N VAL A 12 -12.89 -39.56 13.41
CA VAL A 12 -12.09 -39.04 12.28
C VAL A 12 -12.99 -38.74 11.07
N GLY A 13 -13.92 -39.67 10.76
CA GLY A 13 -14.88 -39.48 9.66
C GLY A 13 -15.81 -38.24 9.89
N SER A 14 -16.29 -38.07 11.13
CA SER A 14 -17.10 -36.91 11.48
C SER A 14 -16.31 -35.60 11.37
N ILE A 15 -15.07 -35.57 11.84
CA ILE A 15 -14.19 -34.40 11.71
C ILE A 15 -13.96 -34.07 10.22
N ALA A 16 -13.62 -35.09 9.41
CA ALA A 16 -13.38 -34.90 7.98
C ALA A 16 -14.64 -34.39 7.25
N LEU A 17 -15.82 -34.93 7.58
CA LEU A 17 -17.10 -34.45 7.02
C LEU A 17 -17.39 -32.99 7.44
N THR A 18 -17.21 -32.68 8.72
CA THR A 18 -17.38 -31.31 9.24
C THR A 18 -16.45 -30.34 8.53
N MET A 19 -15.17 -30.70 8.37
CA MET A 19 -14.21 -29.88 7.65
C MET A 19 -14.56 -29.71 6.16
N ALA A 20 -15.09 -30.76 5.51
CA ALA A 20 -15.57 -30.67 4.15
C ALA A 20 -16.76 -29.70 4.04
N VAL A 21 -17.75 -29.83 4.92
CA VAL A 21 -18.93 -28.94 4.97
C VAL A 21 -18.52 -27.48 5.20
N ILE A 22 -17.65 -27.21 6.17
CA ILE A 22 -17.09 -25.88 6.47
C ILE A 22 -16.43 -25.26 5.23
N ASN A 23 -15.73 -26.06 4.41
CA ASN A 23 -15.04 -25.55 3.22
C ASN A 23 -15.98 -25.38 2.00
N ILE A 24 -17.13 -26.05 1.98
CA ILE A 24 -18.15 -25.88 0.92
C ILE A 24 -18.99 -24.63 1.16
N ILE A 25 -19.35 -24.36 2.42
CA ILE A 25 -20.17 -23.17 2.77
C ILE A 25 -19.45 -21.90 2.35
N PRO A 26 -20.07 -21.04 1.52
CA PRO A 26 -19.45 -19.77 1.15
C PRO A 26 -19.35 -18.86 2.39
N PRO A 27 -18.17 -18.30 2.68
CA PRO A 27 -18.04 -17.31 3.74
C PRO A 27 -18.75 -16.01 3.37
N ALA A 28 -19.09 -15.19 4.37
CA ALA A 28 -19.64 -13.88 4.13
C ALA A 28 -18.63 -13.01 3.36
N LYS A 29 -19.10 -12.28 2.35
CA LYS A 29 -18.32 -11.26 1.66
C LYS A 29 -18.08 -10.08 2.57
N VAL A 30 -16.93 -9.45 2.44
CA VAL A 30 -16.56 -8.23 3.19
C VAL A 30 -17.27 -7.02 2.59
N ILE A 31 -17.27 -6.92 1.27
CA ILE A 31 -17.95 -5.89 0.48
C ILE A 31 -18.56 -6.54 -0.77
N ASP A 32 -19.61 -5.95 -1.31
CA ASP A 32 -20.31 -6.50 -2.47
C ASP A 32 -19.47 -6.42 -3.74
N GLU A 33 -18.87 -5.25 -4.00
CA GLU A 33 -17.96 -4.99 -5.12
C GLU A 33 -16.61 -4.50 -4.57
N ASN A 34 -15.52 -5.14 -4.99
CA ASN A 34 -14.18 -4.75 -4.58
C ASN A 34 -13.38 -4.29 -5.80
N PRO A 35 -13.13 -2.98 -5.95
CA PRO A 35 -12.44 -2.43 -7.11
C PRO A 35 -10.96 -2.81 -7.20
N PHE A 36 -10.42 -3.41 -6.13
CA PHE A 36 -9.03 -3.88 -6.06
C PHE A 36 -8.87 -5.36 -6.45
N ILE A 37 -9.96 -6.08 -6.77
CA ILE A 37 -9.86 -7.40 -7.42
C ILE A 37 -9.67 -7.20 -8.92
N SER A 38 -8.67 -7.89 -9.48
CA SER A 38 -8.40 -7.81 -10.92
C SER A 38 -9.46 -8.56 -11.71
N GLU A 39 -10.09 -7.87 -12.68
CA GLU A 39 -11.08 -8.45 -13.60
C GLU A 39 -10.44 -9.05 -14.86
N THR A 40 -9.20 -8.69 -15.16
CA THR A 40 -8.51 -9.09 -16.40
C THR A 40 -7.78 -10.42 -16.29
N GLY A 41 -7.63 -10.94 -15.09
CA GLY A 41 -6.78 -12.10 -14.78
C GLY A 41 -5.28 -11.78 -14.73
N LEU A 42 -4.88 -10.54 -15.03
CA LEU A 42 -3.54 -10.01 -14.81
C LEU A 42 -3.56 -9.04 -13.62
N PRO A 43 -2.53 -9.00 -12.78
CA PRO A 43 -2.50 -8.09 -11.64
C PRO A 43 -2.41 -6.64 -12.07
N MET A 44 -3.00 -5.76 -11.27
CA MET A 44 -2.80 -4.32 -11.35
C MET A 44 -1.37 -3.96 -10.95
N ILE A 45 -0.81 -2.92 -11.58
CA ILE A 45 0.48 -2.35 -11.21
C ILE A 45 0.26 -1.32 -10.11
N ALA A 46 0.79 -1.60 -8.90
CA ALA A 46 0.88 -0.61 -7.84
C ALA A 46 2.30 -0.03 -7.80
N ALA A 47 2.43 1.27 -8.10
CA ALA A 47 3.71 1.95 -8.05
C ALA A 47 4.02 2.33 -6.58
N HIS A 48 4.90 1.56 -5.94
CA HIS A 48 5.33 1.77 -4.56
C HIS A 48 6.06 3.10 -4.43
N ARG A 49 5.50 4.01 -3.63
CA ARG A 49 5.97 5.40 -3.48
C ARG A 49 6.11 6.15 -4.81
N GLY A 50 5.26 5.78 -5.79
CA GLY A 50 5.34 6.33 -7.14
C GLY A 50 6.34 5.66 -8.07
N GLY A 51 7.03 4.58 -7.66
CA GLY A 51 8.05 3.89 -8.46
C GLY A 51 9.47 4.37 -8.14
N SER A 52 9.91 4.11 -6.92
CA SER A 52 11.12 4.68 -6.29
C SER A 52 12.46 4.29 -6.94
N ILE A 53 12.49 3.27 -7.81
CA ILE A 53 13.67 2.95 -8.63
C ILE A 53 13.78 3.89 -9.83
N ASN A 54 12.66 4.32 -10.39
CA ASN A 54 12.63 5.09 -11.62
C ASN A 54 12.71 6.61 -11.39
N ASP A 55 12.14 7.10 -10.27
CA ASP A 55 12.10 8.52 -9.90
C ASP A 55 12.15 8.71 -8.37
N PRO A 56 12.41 9.94 -7.87
CA PRO A 56 12.42 10.22 -6.43
C PRO A 56 11.09 9.85 -5.77
N GLU A 57 11.15 8.98 -4.76
CA GLU A 57 9.97 8.47 -4.05
C GLU A 57 9.09 9.57 -3.47
N ASN A 58 7.77 9.34 -3.46
CA ASN A 58 6.76 10.22 -2.87
C ASN A 58 6.77 11.66 -3.43
N THR A 59 7.16 11.84 -4.71
CA THR A 59 7.16 13.14 -5.39
C THR A 59 6.17 13.17 -6.56
N LEU A 60 5.67 14.36 -6.91
CA LEU A 60 4.83 14.52 -8.12
C LEU A 60 5.54 14.06 -9.38
N LYS A 61 6.88 14.20 -9.42
CA LYS A 61 7.68 13.70 -10.54
C LYS A 61 7.50 12.20 -10.73
N ALA A 62 7.65 11.42 -9.66
CA ALA A 62 7.50 9.96 -9.70
C ALA A 62 6.06 9.56 -10.10
N TYR A 63 5.05 10.18 -9.49
CA TYR A 63 3.66 9.87 -9.80
C TYR A 63 3.29 10.17 -11.25
N ARG A 64 3.66 11.35 -11.75
CA ARG A 64 3.43 11.76 -13.14
C ARG A 64 4.09 10.81 -14.13
N ASN A 65 5.37 10.45 -13.88
CA ASN A 65 6.10 9.53 -14.74
C ASN A 65 5.46 8.14 -14.76
N SER A 66 5.12 7.59 -13.61
CA SER A 66 4.53 6.26 -13.51
C SER A 66 3.15 6.18 -14.17
N VAL A 67 2.31 7.20 -14.00
CA VAL A 67 1.01 7.28 -14.66
C VAL A 67 1.15 7.45 -16.17
N ALA A 68 2.03 8.35 -16.63
CA ALA A 68 2.13 8.68 -18.05
C ALA A 68 2.86 7.61 -18.87
N ASN A 69 3.95 7.04 -18.33
CA ASN A 69 4.86 6.20 -19.10
C ASN A 69 4.73 4.70 -18.81
N TYR A 70 4.24 4.31 -17.62
CA TYR A 70 4.13 2.90 -17.25
C TYR A 70 2.67 2.44 -17.12
N ASN A 71 1.71 3.35 -17.35
CA ASN A 71 0.28 3.06 -17.29
C ASN A 71 -0.10 2.23 -16.06
N ILE A 72 0.29 2.74 -14.89
CA ILE A 72 0.00 2.12 -13.61
C ILE A 72 -1.49 2.19 -13.29
N ASP A 73 -1.97 1.26 -12.48
CA ASP A 73 -3.36 1.18 -12.05
C ASP A 73 -3.55 1.79 -10.67
N ILE A 74 -2.51 1.75 -9.83
CA ILE A 74 -2.54 2.14 -8.42
C ILE A 74 -1.31 2.98 -8.10
N VAL A 75 -1.51 4.14 -7.49
CA VAL A 75 -0.46 4.88 -6.77
C VAL A 75 -0.46 4.41 -5.33
N GLU A 76 0.68 3.94 -4.85
CA GLU A 76 0.87 3.63 -3.45
C GLU A 76 1.80 4.65 -2.81
N SER A 77 1.49 5.06 -1.57
CA SER A 77 2.29 6.04 -0.83
C SER A 77 1.96 6.09 0.65
N ASP A 78 2.94 6.51 1.42
CA ASP A 78 2.92 6.60 2.87
C ASP A 78 2.66 8.04 3.33
N VAL A 79 1.88 8.23 4.39
CA VAL A 79 1.55 9.57 4.87
C VAL A 79 1.96 9.82 6.32
N TRP A 80 2.41 11.06 6.57
CA TRP A 80 2.71 11.60 7.88
C TRP A 80 2.04 12.97 8.07
N LEU A 81 1.73 13.31 9.32
CA LEU A 81 1.29 14.64 9.71
C LEU A 81 2.48 15.57 9.93
N THR A 82 2.39 16.77 9.35
CA THR A 82 3.30 17.89 9.62
C THR A 82 2.98 18.56 10.96
N LYS A 83 3.84 19.51 11.38
CA LYS A 83 3.66 20.31 12.59
C LYS A 83 2.32 21.09 12.61
N ASP A 84 1.84 21.51 11.45
CA ASP A 84 0.59 22.24 11.26
C ASP A 84 -0.59 21.33 10.82
N ASN A 85 -0.49 20.02 11.10
CA ASN A 85 -1.49 18.99 10.81
C ASN A 85 -1.88 18.91 9.32
N LYS A 86 -0.92 19.10 8.42
CA LYS A 86 -1.10 18.78 7.01
C LYS A 86 -0.65 17.35 6.76
N LEU A 87 -1.38 16.62 5.92
CA LEU A 87 -1.06 15.25 5.57
C LEU A 87 -0.22 15.24 4.29
N ILE A 88 1.04 14.79 4.42
CA ILE A 88 2.01 14.78 3.32
C ILE A 88 2.51 13.36 3.03
N TYR A 89 2.96 13.15 1.80
CA TYR A 89 3.58 11.89 1.42
C TYR A 89 5.07 11.86 1.81
N ASN A 90 5.44 10.88 2.62
CA ASN A 90 6.81 10.55 3.00
C ASN A 90 6.83 9.17 3.66
N HIS A 91 7.82 8.33 3.38
CA HIS A 91 7.86 6.98 3.98
C HIS A 91 8.34 7.01 5.43
N ASP A 92 9.47 7.64 5.67
CA ASP A 92 10.08 7.67 7.00
C ASP A 92 9.45 8.78 7.85
N SER A 93 9.51 8.68 9.17
CA SER A 93 9.18 9.81 10.04
C SER A 93 10.15 10.99 9.87
N LYS A 94 11.31 10.76 9.26
CA LYS A 94 12.40 11.72 9.01
C LYS A 94 12.52 12.02 7.53
N ILE A 95 12.93 13.26 7.20
CA ILE A 95 13.14 13.69 5.82
C ILE A 95 14.62 13.63 5.37
N ASN A 96 15.54 13.21 6.26
CA ASN A 96 16.97 13.21 5.97
C ASN A 96 17.37 12.34 4.77
N ARG A 97 16.71 11.18 4.60
CA ARG A 97 17.10 10.19 3.58
C ARG A 97 16.84 10.68 2.16
N THR A 98 15.77 11.42 1.95
CA THR A 98 15.31 11.83 0.62
C THR A 98 15.70 13.25 0.26
N THR A 99 15.93 14.12 1.27
CA THR A 99 16.07 15.55 1.07
C THR A 99 17.48 16.09 1.32
N ASP A 100 17.66 17.37 1.02
CA ASP A 100 18.85 18.17 1.32
C ASP A 100 18.76 18.92 2.66
N VAL A 101 17.88 18.50 3.57
CA VAL A 101 17.61 19.20 4.85
C VAL A 101 18.87 19.48 5.67
N VAL A 102 19.77 18.51 5.80
CA VAL A 102 21.03 18.67 6.53
C VAL A 102 21.88 19.77 5.90
N LYS A 103 21.98 19.83 4.57
CA LYS A 103 22.70 20.87 3.84
C LYS A 103 22.07 22.25 4.02
N MET A 104 20.74 22.31 3.93
CA MET A 104 19.99 23.57 4.01
C MET A 104 19.98 24.18 5.42
N THR A 105 19.92 23.34 6.45
CA THR A 105 19.90 23.78 7.86
C THR A 105 21.30 23.91 8.45
N GLY A 106 22.29 23.21 7.89
CA GLY A 106 23.64 23.09 8.48
C GLY A 106 23.66 22.21 9.74
N GLU A 107 22.56 21.51 10.06
CA GLU A 107 22.42 20.70 11.26
C GLU A 107 22.44 19.21 10.92
N ASP A 108 23.51 18.51 11.31
CA ASP A 108 23.63 17.05 11.16
C ASP A 108 22.91 16.34 12.31
N LYS A 109 21.57 16.37 12.26
CA LYS A 109 20.66 15.70 13.19
C LYS A 109 19.49 15.06 12.46
N ASP A 110 18.66 14.34 13.19
CA ASP A 110 17.38 13.84 12.69
C ASP A 110 16.39 15.00 12.52
N HIS A 111 15.79 15.10 11.34
CA HIS A 111 14.77 16.07 10.99
C HIS A 111 13.44 15.35 10.75
N TYR A 112 12.52 15.46 11.70
CA TYR A 112 11.22 14.77 11.62
C TYR A 112 10.21 15.60 10.82
N VAL A 113 9.32 14.92 10.10
CA VAL A 113 8.19 15.58 9.41
C VAL A 113 7.40 16.48 10.36
N SER A 114 7.18 16.01 11.59
CA SER A 114 6.44 16.73 12.64
C SER A 114 7.14 17.99 13.19
N ASP A 115 8.43 18.19 12.86
CA ASP A 115 9.16 19.40 13.29
C ASP A 115 8.87 20.60 12.40
N TYR A 116 8.31 20.37 11.20
CA TYR A 116 8.15 21.36 10.14
C TYR A 116 6.68 21.56 9.77
N THR A 117 6.31 22.80 9.44
CA THR A 117 5.08 23.09 8.73
C THR A 117 5.19 22.69 7.26
N LEU A 118 4.05 22.56 6.56
CA LEU A 118 4.05 22.26 5.13
C LEU A 118 4.86 23.31 4.32
N ASP A 119 4.73 24.58 4.66
CA ASP A 119 5.45 25.65 3.96
C ASP A 119 6.96 25.61 4.19
N GLU A 120 7.41 25.22 5.39
CA GLU A 120 8.83 24.96 5.66
C GLU A 120 9.33 23.76 4.86
N LEU A 121 8.57 22.67 4.77
CA LEU A 121 8.92 21.47 4.01
C LEU A 121 9.05 21.74 2.50
N LYS A 122 8.27 22.66 1.95
CA LYS A 122 8.35 23.07 0.52
C LYS A 122 9.69 23.69 0.13
N ASN A 123 10.53 24.07 1.08
CA ASN A 123 11.88 24.58 0.81
C ASN A 123 12.91 23.48 0.57
N PHE A 124 12.64 22.22 0.94
CA PHE A 124 13.57 21.12 0.76
C PHE A 124 13.34 20.41 -0.57
N ASN A 125 14.46 19.94 -1.16
CA ASN A 125 14.45 19.15 -2.38
C ASN A 125 14.28 17.66 -2.04
N PHE A 126 13.09 17.12 -2.28
CA PHE A 126 12.76 15.71 -2.03
C PHE A 126 13.34 14.74 -3.07
N GLY A 127 14.01 15.24 -4.10
CA GLY A 127 14.79 14.44 -5.05
C GLY A 127 16.30 14.45 -4.81
N TYR A 128 16.78 15.16 -3.78
CA TYR A 128 18.22 15.45 -3.61
C TYR A 128 19.09 14.20 -3.50
N ASN A 129 18.64 13.19 -2.78
CA ASN A 129 19.38 11.95 -2.56
C ASN A 129 18.97 10.80 -3.49
N PHE A 130 18.09 11.06 -4.46
CA PHE A 130 17.75 10.08 -5.48
C PHE A 130 18.97 9.77 -6.36
N LYS A 131 19.21 8.47 -6.60
CA LYS A 131 20.21 7.98 -7.54
C LYS A 131 19.51 7.33 -8.73
N ASP A 132 19.91 7.75 -9.93
CA ASP A 132 19.49 7.06 -11.15
C ASP A 132 20.17 5.68 -11.32
N GLU A 133 19.76 4.93 -12.34
CA GLU A 133 20.32 3.60 -12.66
C GLU A 133 21.85 3.63 -12.90
N SER A 134 22.42 4.79 -13.27
CA SER A 134 23.86 5.01 -13.48
C SER A 134 24.59 5.43 -12.19
N GLY A 135 23.85 5.61 -11.08
CA GLY A 135 24.39 6.05 -9.79
C GLY A 135 24.61 7.55 -9.65
N ASN A 136 24.12 8.35 -10.61
CA ASN A 136 24.18 9.81 -10.54
C ASN A 136 23.09 10.39 -9.65
N TYR A 137 23.27 11.62 -9.23
CA TYR A 137 22.30 12.41 -8.47
C TYR A 137 21.73 13.54 -9.36
N PRO A 138 20.74 13.25 -10.22
CA PRO A 138 20.33 14.16 -11.28
C PRO A 138 19.63 15.43 -10.79
N TYR A 139 19.25 15.49 -9.51
CA TYR A 139 18.51 16.62 -8.94
C TYR A 139 19.30 17.42 -7.91
N ARG A 140 20.63 17.23 -7.83
CA ARG A 140 21.48 18.01 -6.94
C ARG A 140 21.88 19.38 -7.50
N ASP A 141 21.86 19.54 -8.82
CA ASP A 141 22.27 20.77 -9.51
C ASP A 141 21.29 21.96 -9.34
N LEU A 142 20.21 21.74 -8.58
CA LEU A 142 19.29 22.80 -8.12
C LEU A 142 19.87 23.61 -6.94
N GLU A 143 21.15 23.39 -6.64
CA GLU A 143 21.91 24.11 -5.63
C GLU A 143 22.20 25.55 -6.07
N GLY A 144 22.10 26.48 -5.13
CA GLY A 144 22.39 27.91 -5.37
C GLY A 144 21.14 28.76 -5.62
N LEU A 145 19.95 28.14 -5.61
CA LEU A 145 18.68 28.86 -5.59
C LEU A 145 18.21 29.03 -4.14
N ASP A 146 17.65 30.17 -3.80
CA ASP A 146 17.07 30.46 -2.48
C ASP A 146 15.66 31.00 -2.57
N GLY A 147 14.94 30.93 -1.45
CA GLY A 147 13.62 31.53 -1.27
C GLY A 147 12.62 31.11 -2.33
N ALA A 148 11.91 32.09 -2.88
CA ALA A 148 10.84 31.87 -3.84
C ALA A 148 11.28 31.24 -5.16
N ASP A 149 12.49 31.56 -5.62
CA ASP A 149 13.03 31.00 -6.87
C ASP A 149 13.32 29.50 -6.71
N ARG A 150 13.86 29.09 -5.56
CA ARG A 150 14.05 27.69 -5.23
C ARG A 150 12.71 26.93 -5.17
N GLN A 151 11.74 27.43 -4.41
CA GLN A 151 10.42 26.79 -4.31
C GLN A 151 9.77 26.64 -5.69
N LYS A 152 9.85 27.68 -6.55
CA LYS A 152 9.33 27.63 -7.90
C LYS A 152 9.96 26.51 -8.72
N VAL A 153 11.29 26.43 -8.74
CA VAL A 153 12.03 25.40 -9.52
C VAL A 153 11.74 24.00 -9.00
N LEU A 154 11.72 23.80 -7.68
CA LEU A 154 11.37 22.50 -7.09
C LEU A 154 9.93 22.08 -7.45
N LYS A 155 8.98 23.02 -7.42
CA LYS A 155 7.59 22.77 -7.82
C LYS A 155 7.45 22.43 -9.29
N GLU A 156 8.08 23.20 -10.19
CA GLU A 156 8.04 22.95 -11.64
C GLU A 156 8.63 21.58 -12.00
N ASN A 157 9.64 21.12 -11.28
CA ASN A 157 10.23 19.79 -11.43
C ASN A 157 9.48 18.68 -10.68
N GLY A 158 8.45 19.01 -9.89
CA GLY A 158 7.71 18.06 -9.07
C GLY A 158 8.53 17.43 -7.94
N LEU A 159 9.50 18.17 -7.37
CA LEU A 159 10.46 17.71 -6.36
C LEU A 159 10.20 18.31 -4.97
N GLN A 160 9.13 19.07 -4.80
CA GLN A 160 8.67 19.49 -3.47
C GLN A 160 7.98 18.35 -2.73
N VAL A 161 7.82 18.52 -1.40
CA VAL A 161 6.87 17.72 -0.62
C VAL A 161 5.48 17.79 -1.26
N VAL A 162 4.76 16.67 -1.25
CA VAL A 162 3.42 16.55 -1.83
C VAL A 162 2.39 16.41 -0.73
N GLU A 163 1.43 17.32 -0.64
CA GLU A 163 0.25 17.17 0.21
C GLU A 163 -0.75 16.19 -0.44
N VAL A 164 -1.48 15.42 0.36
CA VAL A 164 -2.41 14.39 -0.17
C VAL A 164 -3.42 14.98 -1.15
N GLY A 165 -4.03 16.11 -0.81
CA GLY A 165 -4.97 16.79 -1.71
C GLY A 165 -4.35 17.27 -3.02
N GLU A 166 -3.06 17.61 -3.02
CA GLU A 166 -2.35 18.01 -4.24
C GLU A 166 -2.23 16.84 -5.24
N LEU A 167 -1.88 15.64 -4.77
CA LEU A 167 -1.84 14.44 -5.61
C LEU A 167 -3.22 14.06 -6.16
N PHE A 168 -4.25 14.12 -5.32
CA PHE A 168 -5.61 13.83 -5.77
C PHE A 168 -6.04 14.80 -6.85
N ASN A 169 -5.81 16.10 -6.64
CA ASN A 169 -6.15 17.14 -7.61
C ASN A 169 -5.41 16.96 -8.96
N GLU A 170 -4.17 16.48 -8.94
CA GLU A 170 -3.36 16.25 -10.15
C GLU A 170 -4.05 15.27 -11.12
N PHE A 171 -4.71 14.23 -10.59
CA PHE A 171 -5.27 13.16 -11.42
C PHE A 171 -6.80 13.08 -11.43
N TYR A 172 -7.51 13.86 -10.61
CA TYR A 172 -8.95 13.73 -10.40
C TYR A 172 -9.77 13.79 -11.68
N THR A 173 -9.41 14.64 -12.62
CA THR A 173 -10.11 14.81 -13.90
C THR A 173 -9.45 14.06 -15.06
N THR A 174 -8.14 13.85 -15.00
CA THR A 174 -7.34 13.29 -16.10
C THR A 174 -7.22 11.78 -16.04
N LYS A 175 -7.34 11.20 -14.85
CA LYS A 175 -7.26 9.75 -14.58
C LYS A 175 -8.30 9.34 -13.53
N PRO A 176 -9.60 9.44 -13.85
CA PRO A 176 -10.67 9.20 -12.86
C PRO A 176 -10.71 7.76 -12.34
N ASP A 177 -10.12 6.80 -13.08
CA ASP A 177 -10.07 5.37 -12.69
C ASP A 177 -8.79 5.01 -11.91
N LEU A 178 -7.89 5.98 -11.67
CA LEU A 178 -6.67 5.75 -10.91
C LEU A 178 -7.02 5.41 -9.46
N LYS A 179 -6.43 4.33 -8.97
CA LYS A 179 -6.63 3.87 -7.59
C LYS A 179 -5.48 4.31 -6.70
N PHE A 180 -5.71 4.31 -5.40
CA PHE A 180 -4.74 4.72 -4.40
C PHE A 180 -4.64 3.71 -3.26
N ILE A 181 -3.43 3.48 -2.79
CA ILE A 181 -3.13 2.86 -1.51
C ILE A 181 -2.43 3.94 -0.69
N VAL A 182 -3.03 4.33 0.43
CA VAL A 182 -2.47 5.34 1.33
C VAL A 182 -2.21 4.70 2.69
N GLU A 183 -0.94 4.56 3.06
CA GLU A 183 -0.57 4.00 4.35
C GLU A 183 -0.42 5.10 5.41
N ILE A 184 -1.26 5.07 6.45
CA ILE A 184 -1.11 5.94 7.62
C ILE A 184 0.03 5.40 8.48
N LYS A 185 1.13 6.15 8.57
CA LYS A 185 2.32 5.81 9.38
C LYS A 185 2.20 6.26 10.83
N ASN A 186 1.42 7.29 11.11
CA ASN A 186 1.19 7.75 12.48
C ASN A 186 0.32 6.74 13.25
N GLY A 187 0.69 6.48 14.51
CA GLY A 187 -0.16 5.78 15.48
C GLY A 187 -0.89 6.74 16.41
N GLY A 188 -1.71 6.20 17.31
CA GLY A 188 -2.41 6.96 18.35
C GLY A 188 -3.29 8.10 17.81
N ASP A 189 -3.34 9.22 18.52
CA ASP A 189 -4.19 10.37 18.15
C ASP A 189 -3.78 11.03 16.82
N GLN A 190 -2.50 10.99 16.47
CA GLN A 190 -2.03 11.49 15.18
C GLN A 190 -2.54 10.62 14.03
N GLY A 191 -2.55 9.29 14.19
CA GLY A 191 -3.09 8.37 13.19
C GLY A 191 -4.60 8.57 12.99
N LYS A 192 -5.35 8.79 14.07
CA LYS A 192 -6.79 9.12 13.99
C LYS A 192 -7.02 10.48 13.31
N THR A 193 -6.17 11.46 13.58
CA THR A 193 -6.23 12.76 12.89
C THR A 193 -5.97 12.59 11.39
N ALA A 194 -5.00 11.75 11.00
CA ALA A 194 -4.75 11.43 9.60
C ALA A 194 -5.95 10.74 8.93
N ALA A 195 -6.60 9.80 9.63
CA ALA A 195 -7.81 9.13 9.15
C ALA A 195 -8.98 10.13 8.93
N ASN A 196 -9.20 11.05 9.88
CA ASN A 196 -10.22 12.10 9.76
C ASN A 196 -9.96 13.02 8.54
N ILE A 197 -8.70 13.41 8.31
CA ILE A 197 -8.33 14.25 7.15
C ILE A 197 -8.60 13.50 5.84
N LEU A 198 -8.23 12.21 5.76
CA LEU A 198 -8.50 11.42 4.56
C LEU A 198 -9.99 11.25 4.30
N ASP A 199 -10.80 10.98 5.33
CA ASP A 199 -12.26 10.86 5.18
C ASP A 199 -12.90 12.17 4.73
N ASP A 200 -12.46 13.29 5.30
CA ASP A 200 -12.93 14.63 4.89
C ASP A 200 -12.61 14.92 3.41
N LEU A 201 -11.38 14.67 2.99
CA LEU A 201 -10.95 14.84 1.60
C LEU A 201 -11.77 13.97 0.64
N LEU A 202 -11.97 12.68 0.98
CA LEU A 202 -12.70 11.73 0.14
C LEU A 202 -14.21 11.96 0.16
N THR A 203 -14.75 12.52 1.22
CA THR A 203 -16.19 12.80 1.32
C THR A 203 -16.56 14.14 0.68
N ASN A 204 -15.76 15.19 0.89
CA ASN A 204 -16.13 16.55 0.55
C ASN A 204 -15.42 17.08 -0.71
N SER A 205 -14.19 16.64 -0.99
CA SER A 205 -13.39 17.22 -2.09
C SER A 205 -13.22 16.26 -3.27
N TYR A 206 -13.04 14.94 -3.01
CA TYR A 206 -12.73 13.94 -4.02
C TYR A 206 -13.62 12.70 -3.92
N PRO A 207 -14.96 12.83 -3.95
CA PRO A 207 -15.89 11.73 -3.69
C PRO A 207 -15.75 10.56 -4.68
N ASN A 208 -15.30 10.78 -5.91
CA ASN A 208 -15.05 9.71 -6.87
C ASN A 208 -13.94 8.76 -6.42
N TYR A 209 -12.96 9.24 -5.65
CA TYR A 209 -11.88 8.39 -5.14
C TYR A 209 -12.24 7.59 -3.91
N LYS A 210 -13.40 7.83 -3.28
CA LYS A 210 -13.81 7.11 -2.06
C LYS A 210 -13.83 5.60 -2.22
N ASN A 211 -14.29 5.12 -3.38
CA ASN A 211 -14.29 3.69 -3.72
C ASN A 211 -13.04 3.22 -4.47
N GLN A 212 -12.06 4.10 -4.69
CA GLN A 212 -10.82 3.82 -5.41
C GLN A 212 -9.59 3.98 -4.53
N LEU A 213 -9.78 4.22 -3.24
CA LEU A 213 -8.70 4.37 -2.28
C LEU A 213 -8.87 3.38 -1.14
N VAL A 214 -7.80 2.64 -0.85
CA VAL A 214 -7.70 1.79 0.33
C VAL A 214 -6.71 2.40 1.31
N ILE A 215 -7.09 2.50 2.58
CA ILE A 215 -6.22 2.96 3.65
C ILE A 215 -5.52 1.77 4.28
N GLY A 216 -4.18 1.75 4.21
CA GLY A 216 -3.33 0.81 4.92
C GLY A 216 -2.82 1.39 6.23
N THR A 217 -2.50 0.53 7.18
CA THR A 217 -1.76 0.87 8.40
C THR A 217 -1.20 -0.39 9.05
N PHE A 218 -0.05 -0.27 9.71
CA PHE A 218 0.48 -1.34 10.56
C PHE A 218 -0.02 -1.28 12.01
N HIS A 219 -0.73 -0.20 12.38
CA HIS A 219 -1.27 0.03 13.72
C HIS A 219 -2.67 -0.57 13.86
N ASP A 220 -2.82 -1.60 14.66
CA ASP A 220 -4.11 -2.27 14.88
C ASP A 220 -5.17 -1.32 15.45
N GLU A 221 -4.77 -0.35 16.30
CA GLU A 221 -5.67 0.65 16.86
C GLU A 221 -6.19 1.65 15.81
N ILE A 222 -5.41 1.93 14.76
CA ILE A 222 -5.86 2.81 13.66
C ILE A 222 -6.77 2.04 12.71
N GLU A 223 -6.48 0.76 12.43
CA GLU A 223 -7.39 -0.09 11.66
C GLU A 223 -8.75 -0.23 12.36
N GLN A 224 -8.74 -0.36 13.70
CA GLN A 224 -9.97 -0.42 14.48
C GLN A 224 -10.72 0.91 14.46
N ASP A 225 -10.04 2.04 14.58
CA ASP A 225 -10.65 3.37 14.47
C ASP A 225 -11.30 3.59 13.09
N LEU A 226 -10.59 3.24 12.01
CA LEU A 226 -11.14 3.28 10.65
C LEU A 226 -12.40 2.42 10.51
N LYS A 227 -12.42 1.23 11.13
CA LYS A 227 -13.58 0.33 11.11
C LYS A 227 -14.78 0.90 11.84
N GLU A 228 -14.57 1.53 12.98
CA GLU A 228 -15.65 2.02 13.86
C GLU A 228 -16.15 3.40 13.45
N ASN A 229 -15.24 4.32 13.12
CA ASN A 229 -15.55 5.72 12.89
C ASN A 229 -15.60 6.12 11.41
N HIS A 230 -14.98 5.33 10.52
CA HIS A 230 -14.92 5.58 9.07
C HIS A 230 -15.40 4.36 8.25
N PRO A 231 -16.57 3.77 8.54
CA PRO A 231 -17.00 2.48 7.99
C PRO A 231 -17.23 2.49 6.46
N THR A 232 -17.30 3.67 5.86
CA THR A 232 -17.47 3.84 4.40
C THR A 232 -16.15 3.85 3.63
N LEU A 233 -15.00 3.91 4.32
CA LEU A 233 -13.68 3.87 3.70
C LEU A 233 -13.20 2.43 3.55
N LEU A 234 -12.58 2.12 2.42
CA LEU A 234 -11.97 0.83 2.20
C LEU A 234 -10.65 0.72 2.99
N ARG A 235 -10.44 -0.43 3.63
CA ARG A 235 -9.29 -0.67 4.51
C ARG A 235 -8.47 -1.84 4.02
N GLY A 236 -7.14 -1.73 4.15
CA GLY A 236 -6.21 -2.84 4.13
C GLY A 236 -6.22 -3.58 5.47
N ALA A 237 -5.71 -4.82 5.47
CA ALA A 237 -5.51 -5.57 6.70
C ALA A 237 -4.35 -4.98 7.51
N SER A 238 -4.57 -4.69 8.79
CA SER A 238 -3.47 -4.44 9.73
C SER A 238 -2.62 -5.70 9.95
N THR A 239 -1.50 -5.56 10.66
CA THR A 239 -0.63 -6.72 10.96
C THR A 239 -1.39 -7.83 11.68
N GLY A 240 -2.23 -7.50 12.67
CA GLY A 240 -3.01 -8.46 13.43
C GLY A 240 -4.11 -9.11 12.58
N ALA A 241 -4.81 -8.32 11.77
CA ALA A 241 -5.85 -8.81 10.87
C ALA A 241 -5.28 -9.77 9.80
N ALA A 242 -4.15 -9.42 9.18
CA ALA A 242 -3.46 -10.28 8.22
C ALA A 242 -2.99 -11.61 8.85
N ALA A 243 -2.43 -11.56 10.07
CA ALA A 243 -2.02 -12.75 10.80
C ALA A 243 -3.22 -13.67 11.10
N SER A 244 -4.34 -13.10 11.56
CA SER A 244 -5.59 -13.83 11.81
C SER A 244 -6.10 -14.51 10.54
N PHE A 245 -6.13 -13.79 9.41
CA PHE A 245 -6.49 -14.34 8.11
C PHE A 245 -5.59 -15.54 7.78
N VAL A 246 -4.27 -15.39 7.83
CA VAL A 246 -3.32 -16.46 7.49
C VAL A 246 -3.55 -17.71 8.35
N VAL A 247 -3.76 -17.55 9.66
CA VAL A 247 -4.04 -18.68 10.56
C VAL A 247 -5.33 -19.42 10.17
N THR A 248 -6.42 -18.71 9.89
CA THR A 248 -7.68 -19.32 9.47
C THR A 248 -7.54 -20.04 8.13
N GLN A 249 -6.68 -19.55 7.21
CA GLN A 249 -6.41 -20.26 5.95
C GLN A 249 -5.54 -21.50 6.17
N MET A 250 -4.54 -21.44 7.03
CA MET A 250 -3.71 -22.62 7.39
C MET A 250 -4.57 -23.74 7.98
N LEU A 251 -5.53 -23.40 8.81
CA LEU A 251 -6.46 -24.35 9.43
C LEU A 251 -7.62 -24.75 8.51
N LYS A 252 -7.75 -24.14 7.33
CA LYS A 252 -8.86 -24.36 6.38
C LYS A 252 -10.24 -24.07 6.97
N VAL A 253 -10.35 -23.06 7.83
CA VAL A 253 -11.58 -22.67 8.53
C VAL A 253 -12.04 -21.24 8.13
N ASN A 254 -12.00 -20.94 6.85
CA ASN A 254 -12.24 -19.62 6.26
C ASN A 254 -13.58 -18.97 6.69
N ILE A 255 -14.62 -19.77 6.97
CA ILE A 255 -15.92 -19.24 7.43
C ILE A 255 -15.86 -18.57 8.81
N PHE A 256 -14.83 -18.86 9.59
CA PHE A 256 -14.62 -18.26 10.92
C PHE A 256 -13.69 -17.05 10.88
N ASP A 257 -13.19 -16.67 9.70
CA ASP A 257 -12.45 -15.43 9.56
C ASP A 257 -13.42 -14.25 9.64
N SER A 258 -13.21 -13.39 10.63
CA SER A 258 -14.02 -12.19 10.91
C SER A 258 -13.40 -10.90 10.34
N GLY A 259 -12.29 -11.01 9.60
CA GLY A 259 -11.65 -9.85 8.97
C GLY A 259 -12.64 -9.09 8.08
N SER A 260 -12.63 -7.77 8.17
CA SER A 260 -13.54 -6.87 7.43
C SER A 260 -12.78 -5.87 6.55
N PHE A 261 -11.56 -6.21 6.15
CA PHE A 261 -10.70 -5.42 5.25
C PHE A 261 -10.95 -5.77 3.78
N ALA A 262 -10.82 -4.80 2.89
CA ALA A 262 -11.00 -4.97 1.46
C ALA A 262 -9.76 -5.58 0.78
N CYS A 263 -8.57 -5.27 1.27
CA CYS A 263 -7.30 -5.70 0.70
C CYS A 263 -6.42 -6.42 1.73
N LEU A 264 -5.89 -7.57 1.34
CA LEU A 264 -4.84 -8.29 2.05
C LEU A 264 -3.49 -7.91 1.40
N GLN A 265 -2.72 -7.10 2.09
CA GLN A 265 -1.41 -6.60 1.63
C GLN A 265 -0.31 -7.34 2.37
N VAL A 266 0.39 -8.25 1.70
CA VAL A 266 1.35 -9.16 2.33
C VAL A 266 2.64 -9.31 1.51
N PRO A 267 3.80 -9.57 2.17
CA PRO A 267 5.00 -10.03 1.47
C PRO A 267 4.82 -11.49 0.99
N MET A 268 5.69 -11.96 0.11
CA MET A 268 5.68 -13.35 -0.33
C MET A 268 6.00 -14.33 0.80
N ASP A 269 6.81 -13.90 1.76
CA ASP A 269 7.10 -14.67 2.97
C ASP A 269 7.30 -13.78 4.21
N ARG A 270 7.17 -14.38 5.38
CA ARG A 270 7.40 -13.71 6.66
C ARG A 270 8.10 -14.62 7.65
N LYS A 271 9.15 -14.13 8.29
CA LYS A 271 9.80 -14.84 9.39
C LYS A 271 8.98 -14.70 10.67
N VAL A 272 8.68 -15.84 11.30
CA VAL A 272 8.02 -15.93 12.61
C VAL A 272 8.88 -16.82 13.50
N GLY A 273 9.71 -16.23 14.34
CA GLY A 273 10.74 -16.95 15.06
C GLY A 273 11.71 -17.66 14.11
N PRO A 274 11.95 -18.98 14.27
CA PRO A 274 12.85 -19.75 13.38
C PRO A 274 12.18 -20.20 12.08
N ILE A 275 10.87 -19.94 11.89
CA ILE A 275 10.09 -20.45 10.76
C ILE A 275 9.86 -19.34 9.75
N THR A 276 10.06 -19.65 8.46
CA THR A 276 9.63 -18.78 7.36
C THR A 276 8.28 -19.28 6.83
N LEU A 277 7.25 -18.47 7.01
CA LEU A 277 5.93 -18.73 6.46
C LEU A 277 5.87 -18.22 5.02
N LYS A 278 5.56 -19.11 4.09
CA LYS A 278 5.25 -18.77 2.70
C LYS A 278 3.81 -18.30 2.61
N LEU A 279 3.61 -17.06 2.11
CA LEU A 279 2.30 -16.42 1.96
C LEU A 279 1.85 -16.37 0.49
N ASP A 280 2.74 -16.61 -0.45
CA ASP A 280 2.55 -16.70 -1.90
C ASP A 280 1.86 -18.03 -2.30
N LYS A 281 0.63 -18.23 -1.81
CA LYS A 281 -0.11 -19.47 -2.01
C LYS A 281 -1.42 -19.24 -2.77
N LYS A 282 -1.60 -19.96 -3.86
CA LYS A 282 -2.82 -19.94 -4.67
C LYS A 282 -4.11 -20.16 -3.84
N ASP A 283 -4.03 -21.05 -2.83
CA ASP A 283 -5.15 -21.31 -1.94
C ASP A 283 -5.51 -20.09 -1.06
N TYR A 284 -4.54 -19.27 -0.65
CA TYR A 284 -4.80 -18.06 0.13
C TYR A 284 -5.53 -17.02 -0.73
N ILE A 285 -5.05 -16.82 -1.97
CA ILE A 285 -5.70 -15.92 -2.94
C ILE A 285 -7.15 -16.37 -3.20
N LYS A 286 -7.37 -17.65 -3.56
CA LYS A 286 -8.71 -18.19 -3.80
C LYS A 286 -9.65 -18.01 -2.60
N ARG A 287 -9.14 -18.19 -1.38
CA ARG A 287 -9.94 -18.05 -0.16
C ARG A 287 -10.22 -16.60 0.19
N ALA A 288 -9.32 -15.68 -0.10
CA ALA A 288 -9.55 -14.24 -0.02
C ALA A 288 -10.66 -13.83 -1.00
N HIS A 289 -10.56 -14.25 -2.26
CA HIS A 289 -11.58 -13.96 -3.29
C HIS A 289 -12.97 -14.50 -2.92
N ARG A 290 -13.08 -15.64 -2.23
CA ARG A 290 -14.39 -16.12 -1.73
C ARG A 290 -15.08 -15.15 -0.78
N ARG A 291 -14.31 -14.26 -0.13
CA ARG A 291 -14.80 -13.19 0.75
C ARG A 291 -14.81 -11.82 0.07
N ASN A 292 -14.50 -11.77 -1.20
CA ASN A 292 -14.34 -10.56 -1.98
C ASN A 292 -13.22 -9.64 -1.44
N ILE A 293 -12.12 -10.26 -0.97
CA ILE A 293 -10.89 -9.59 -0.49
C ILE A 293 -9.85 -9.66 -1.61
N ALA A 294 -9.29 -8.53 -2.01
CA ALA A 294 -8.17 -8.45 -2.95
C ALA A 294 -6.85 -8.84 -2.29
N VAL A 295 -5.96 -9.51 -3.02
CA VAL A 295 -4.63 -9.91 -2.53
C VAL A 295 -3.55 -9.16 -3.29
N GLN A 296 -2.76 -8.39 -2.56
CA GLN A 296 -1.71 -7.51 -3.08
C GLN A 296 -0.36 -7.87 -2.45
N TYR A 297 0.66 -8.09 -3.28
CA TYR A 297 1.99 -8.45 -2.80
C TYR A 297 2.96 -7.27 -2.89
N TRP A 298 3.76 -7.06 -1.83
CA TRP A 298 4.75 -5.99 -1.68
C TRP A 298 6.05 -6.49 -1.03
N THR A 299 7.18 -5.87 -1.24
CA THR A 299 7.55 -5.04 -2.39
C THR A 299 8.30 -5.95 -3.37
N ILE A 300 7.81 -6.08 -4.58
CA ILE A 300 8.26 -7.08 -5.55
C ILE A 300 9.03 -6.39 -6.66
N ASN A 301 10.33 -6.61 -6.72
CA ASN A 301 11.24 -5.94 -7.66
C ASN A 301 11.96 -6.92 -8.60
N ASP A 302 11.86 -8.23 -8.35
CA ASP A 302 12.46 -9.27 -9.18
C ASP A 302 11.47 -9.78 -10.24
N GLU A 303 11.94 -9.96 -11.47
CA GLU A 303 11.10 -10.41 -12.59
C GLU A 303 10.53 -11.82 -12.39
N ALA A 304 11.33 -12.74 -11.82
CA ALA A 304 10.88 -14.10 -11.59
C ALA A 304 9.77 -14.15 -10.53
N ASP A 305 9.88 -13.33 -9.48
CA ASP A 305 8.84 -13.19 -8.45
C ASP A 305 7.57 -12.54 -9.05
N MET A 306 7.70 -11.53 -9.92
CA MET A 306 6.57 -10.95 -10.64
C MET A 306 5.82 -12.01 -11.45
N ARG A 307 6.53 -12.80 -12.26
CA ARG A 307 5.94 -13.89 -13.07
C ARG A 307 5.27 -14.95 -12.19
N HIS A 308 5.92 -15.36 -11.12
CA HIS A 308 5.36 -16.32 -10.17
C HIS A 308 4.02 -15.82 -9.58
N LEU A 309 3.94 -14.57 -9.16
CA LEU A 309 2.72 -13.98 -8.58
C LEU A 309 1.59 -13.81 -9.62
N ILE A 310 1.94 -13.49 -10.87
CA ILE A 310 1.00 -13.46 -12.00
C ILE A 310 0.37 -14.85 -12.19
N ASP A 311 1.18 -15.90 -12.22
CA ASP A 311 0.72 -17.29 -12.37
C ASP A 311 -0.13 -17.79 -11.19
N LEU A 312 0.08 -17.24 -9.99
CA LEU A 312 -0.76 -17.50 -8.84
C LEU A 312 -2.13 -16.81 -8.93
N GLY A 313 -2.25 -15.72 -9.71
CA GLY A 313 -3.48 -14.95 -9.89
C GLY A 313 -3.73 -13.96 -8.75
N CYS A 314 -2.70 -13.24 -8.31
CA CYS A 314 -2.85 -12.12 -7.37
C CYS A 314 -3.54 -10.92 -8.06
N ASP A 315 -4.08 -10.00 -7.27
CA ASP A 315 -4.85 -8.86 -7.79
C ASP A 315 -3.96 -7.65 -8.08
N SER A 316 -2.87 -7.49 -7.34
CA SER A 316 -1.92 -6.39 -7.55
C SER A 316 -0.52 -6.79 -7.13
N ILE A 317 0.46 -6.26 -7.86
CA ILE A 317 1.88 -6.31 -7.51
C ILE A 317 2.34 -4.88 -7.24
N MET A 318 2.78 -4.65 -6.02
CA MET A 318 3.36 -3.39 -5.57
C MET A 318 4.87 -3.44 -5.75
N THR A 319 5.41 -2.53 -6.54
CA THR A 319 6.81 -2.55 -6.97
C THR A 319 7.44 -1.16 -6.98
N ASP A 320 8.73 -1.10 -6.67
CA ASP A 320 9.58 0.09 -6.86
C ASP A 320 9.91 0.33 -8.34
N ASN A 321 9.73 -0.71 -9.19
CA ASN A 321 10.04 -0.68 -10.62
C ASN A 321 8.81 -0.95 -11.50
N PRO A 322 7.84 -0.01 -11.56
CA PRO A 322 6.65 -0.18 -12.40
C PRO A 322 6.98 -0.31 -13.90
N LYS A 323 8.09 0.25 -14.35
CA LYS A 323 8.63 0.07 -15.71
C LYS A 323 8.88 -1.40 -16.03
N LEU A 324 9.58 -2.12 -15.13
CA LEU A 324 9.85 -3.55 -15.28
C LEU A 324 8.54 -4.36 -15.28
N LEU A 325 7.67 -4.12 -14.29
CA LEU A 325 6.42 -4.87 -14.18
C LEU A 325 5.53 -4.65 -15.41
N ARG A 326 5.47 -3.44 -15.98
CA ARG A 326 4.76 -3.18 -17.25
C ARG A 326 5.31 -4.03 -18.38
N SER A 327 6.64 -4.09 -18.54
CA SER A 327 7.30 -4.92 -19.55
C SER A 327 6.98 -6.41 -19.35
N VAL A 328 6.95 -6.89 -18.11
CA VAL A 328 6.57 -8.27 -17.79
C VAL A 328 5.13 -8.54 -18.20
N LEU A 329 4.17 -7.68 -17.79
CA LEU A 329 2.75 -7.85 -18.13
C LEU A 329 2.47 -7.80 -19.64
N ASP A 330 3.21 -6.99 -20.38
CA ASP A 330 3.07 -6.91 -21.83
C ASP A 330 3.49 -8.22 -22.53
N SER A 331 4.33 -9.05 -21.89
CA SER A 331 4.68 -10.39 -22.39
C SER A 331 3.58 -11.45 -22.19
N TYR A 332 2.52 -11.15 -21.45
CA TYR A 332 1.36 -12.03 -21.21
C TYR A 332 0.17 -11.72 -22.14
N LYS A 333 0.25 -10.65 -22.93
CA LYS A 333 -0.75 -10.26 -23.93
C LYS A 333 -0.49 -10.92 -25.28
#